data_704849aa88e8e58a4bb13d56240a5d90
#
_entry.id   704849aa88e8e58a4bb13d56240a5d90
#
_cell.length_a   1.000
_cell.length_b   1.000
_cell.length_c   1.000
_cell.angle_alpha   90.00
_cell.angle_beta   90.00
_cell.angle_gamma   90.00
#
_symmetry.space_group_name_H-M   'P 1'
#
loop_
_entity.id
_entity.type
_entity.pdbx_description
1 polymer ?
#
loop_
_entity_poly.entity_id
_entity_poly.type
_entity_poly.pdbx_seq_one_letter_code
_entity_poly.pdbx_strand_id
1 'polypeptide(L)'
;ISVEHEFSSFMNDWGGLKTGKLVLGGSSLFSSWVLPPLIGSFTRQFPMVKVELMEENTSELKLLLQNGGIDLMIDNCQLDKTAFDSRVYRTEYLLLAVPAALDVNREAARYQIPLEMIHDGSFLDSSIAPVPLERFSGEPYIMLKPDNDTRKRAVKILAGHNITPDIRFELDQQLTSYNITCSGMGISFISDTLIKQVPFHPGVVYYKLDGSLCQRNLYFYWKNGRYFSRAMEEFLNIAKGDAKPA
;
A
#
# COMPACT_ATOMS: atom_id res chain seq x y z
N ILE A 1 -11.67 -26.04 -8.73
CA ILE A 1 -12.15 -24.62 -8.62
C ILE A 1 -11.43 -23.75 -9.66
N SER A 2 -10.11 -23.94 -9.90
CA SER A 2 -9.35 -23.11 -10.85
C SER A 2 -9.79 -23.30 -12.31
N VAL A 3 -9.90 -24.53 -12.79
CA VAL A 3 -10.19 -24.85 -14.22
C VAL A 3 -11.61 -24.43 -14.63
N GLU A 4 -12.60 -24.63 -13.77
CA GLU A 4 -13.99 -24.20 -14.04
C GLU A 4 -14.10 -22.68 -14.09
N HIS A 5 -13.36 -21.97 -13.24
CA HIS A 5 -13.34 -20.50 -13.22
C HIS A 5 -12.63 -19.94 -14.47
N GLU A 6 -11.53 -20.54 -14.89
CA GLU A 6 -10.81 -20.15 -16.11
C GLU A 6 -11.64 -20.41 -17.38
N PHE A 7 -12.30 -21.56 -17.45
CA PHE A 7 -13.21 -21.89 -18.55
C PHE A 7 -14.40 -20.93 -18.62
N SER A 8 -15.01 -20.62 -17.48
CA SER A 8 -16.09 -19.64 -17.39
C SER A 8 -15.63 -18.25 -17.83
N SER A 9 -14.44 -17.81 -17.41
CA SER A 9 -13.86 -16.52 -17.84
C SER A 9 -13.59 -16.47 -19.33
N PHE A 10 -13.05 -17.55 -19.92
CA PHE A 10 -12.83 -17.67 -21.35
C PHE A 10 -14.15 -17.59 -22.16
N MET A 11 -15.20 -18.29 -21.73
CA MET A 11 -16.50 -18.23 -22.38
C MET A 11 -17.16 -16.85 -22.29
N ASN A 12 -16.99 -16.15 -21.17
CA ASN A 12 -17.51 -14.80 -20.98
C ASN A 12 -16.78 -13.74 -21.83
N ASP A 13 -15.48 -13.91 -22.07
CA ASP A 13 -14.71 -13.00 -22.93
C ASP A 13 -15.19 -13.01 -24.38
N TRP A 14 -15.69 -14.15 -24.89
CA TRP A 14 -16.36 -14.25 -26.20
C TRP A 14 -17.66 -13.45 -26.27
N GLY A 15 -18.35 -13.30 -25.13
CA GLY A 15 -19.59 -12.53 -25.01
C GLY A 15 -19.40 -11.00 -24.87
N GLY A 16 -18.18 -10.47 -24.94
CA GLY A 16 -17.90 -9.03 -24.83
C GLY A 16 -18.08 -8.45 -23.43
N LEU A 17 -17.69 -9.19 -22.38
CA LEU A 17 -17.84 -8.82 -20.95
C LEU A 17 -19.29 -8.56 -20.51
N LYS A 18 -20.25 -9.22 -21.13
CA LYS A 18 -21.67 -9.13 -20.75
C LYS A 18 -21.97 -9.87 -19.44
N THR A 19 -21.11 -10.78 -19.01
CA THR A 19 -21.21 -11.56 -17.77
C THR A 19 -19.80 -11.87 -17.28
N GLY A 20 -19.64 -12.37 -16.07
CA GLY A 20 -18.35 -12.81 -15.55
C GLY A 20 -18.14 -12.45 -14.09
N LYS A 21 -16.96 -12.79 -13.59
CA LYS A 21 -16.53 -12.51 -12.22
C LYS A 21 -15.09 -12.02 -12.23
N LEU A 22 -14.79 -11.01 -11.41
CA LEU A 22 -13.45 -10.52 -11.14
C LEU A 22 -13.25 -10.50 -9.63
N VAL A 23 -12.26 -11.23 -9.12
CA VAL A 23 -11.94 -11.28 -7.71
C VAL A 23 -10.65 -10.51 -7.45
N LEU A 24 -10.76 -9.44 -6.66
CA LEU A 24 -9.65 -8.56 -6.30
C LEU A 24 -9.20 -8.85 -4.88
N GLY A 25 -7.91 -8.74 -4.61
CA GLY A 25 -7.34 -8.86 -3.27
C GLY A 25 -6.46 -7.66 -2.90
N GLY A 26 -6.56 -7.22 -1.64
CA GLY A 26 -5.73 -6.15 -1.11
C GLY A 26 -5.73 -6.11 0.43
N SER A 27 -4.68 -5.52 1.02
CA SER A 27 -4.66 -5.22 2.45
C SER A 27 -5.71 -4.17 2.81
N SER A 28 -5.96 -3.95 4.12
CA SER A 28 -6.97 -2.99 4.60
C SER A 28 -6.85 -1.60 3.96
N LEU A 29 -5.62 -1.08 3.79
CA LEU A 29 -5.39 0.20 3.14
C LEU A 29 -5.91 0.20 1.70
N PHE A 30 -5.53 -0.82 0.93
CA PHE A 30 -5.86 -0.87 -0.49
C PHE A 30 -7.34 -1.19 -0.72
N SER A 31 -7.91 -2.07 0.11
CA SER A 31 -9.32 -2.46 0.06
C SER A 31 -10.26 -1.35 0.48
N SER A 32 -9.83 -0.49 1.42
CA SER A 32 -10.66 0.62 1.90
C SER A 32 -10.58 1.88 1.03
N TRP A 33 -9.43 2.15 0.40
CA TRP A 33 -9.18 3.45 -0.20
C TRP A 33 -8.73 3.43 -1.66
N VAL A 34 -7.97 2.41 -2.08
CA VAL A 34 -7.42 2.37 -3.43
C VAL A 34 -8.32 1.62 -4.40
N LEU A 35 -8.82 0.44 -4.01
CA LEU A 35 -9.66 -0.38 -4.88
C LEU A 35 -11.08 0.16 -5.08
N PRO A 36 -11.77 0.75 -4.08
CA PRO A 36 -13.16 1.18 -4.25
C PRO A 36 -13.40 2.15 -5.41
N PRO A 37 -12.63 3.24 -5.61
CA PRO A 37 -12.83 4.12 -6.77
C PRO A 37 -12.57 3.40 -8.11
N LEU A 38 -11.59 2.49 -8.18
CA LEU A 38 -11.32 1.67 -9.37
C LEU A 38 -12.47 0.70 -9.65
N ILE A 39 -12.96 0.01 -8.62
CA ILE A 39 -14.13 -0.87 -8.71
C ILE A 39 -15.36 -0.09 -9.17
N GLY A 40 -15.60 1.09 -8.58
CA GLY A 40 -16.70 1.95 -9.00
C GLY A 40 -16.62 2.39 -10.45
N SER A 41 -15.43 2.67 -10.96
CA SER A 41 -15.22 3.01 -12.37
C SER A 41 -15.40 1.78 -13.27
N PHE A 42 -14.92 0.61 -12.86
CA PHE A 42 -15.07 -0.64 -13.58
C PHE A 42 -16.54 -1.09 -13.66
N THR A 43 -17.25 -1.11 -12.54
CA THR A 43 -18.66 -1.57 -12.52
C THR A 43 -19.60 -0.63 -13.26
N ARG A 44 -19.29 0.66 -13.40
CA ARG A 44 -20.05 1.56 -14.29
C ARG A 44 -19.89 1.21 -15.76
N GLN A 45 -18.72 0.74 -16.18
CA GLN A 45 -18.45 0.37 -17.56
C GLN A 45 -18.91 -1.07 -17.88
N PHE A 46 -18.81 -1.96 -16.91
CA PHE A 46 -19.09 -3.40 -17.03
C PHE A 46 -20.08 -3.87 -15.96
N PRO A 47 -21.34 -3.39 -15.97
CA PRO A 47 -22.29 -3.61 -14.88
C PRO A 47 -22.72 -5.07 -14.70
N MET A 48 -22.50 -5.91 -15.70
CA MET A 48 -22.84 -7.33 -15.66
C MET A 48 -21.71 -8.22 -15.14
N VAL A 49 -20.53 -7.66 -14.89
CA VAL A 49 -19.39 -8.38 -14.28
C VAL A 49 -19.48 -8.25 -12.77
N LYS A 50 -19.59 -9.38 -12.08
CA LYS A 50 -19.57 -9.42 -10.62
C LYS A 50 -18.16 -9.17 -10.11
N VAL A 51 -17.96 -8.13 -9.30
CA VAL A 51 -16.68 -7.88 -8.62
C VAL A 51 -16.78 -8.36 -7.17
N GLU A 52 -15.80 -9.16 -6.75
CA GLU A 52 -15.60 -9.56 -5.35
C GLU A 52 -14.29 -8.98 -4.82
N LEU A 53 -14.28 -8.57 -3.57
CA LEU A 53 -13.12 -8.01 -2.89
C LEU A 53 -12.76 -8.86 -1.69
N MET A 54 -11.50 -9.31 -1.63
CA MET A 54 -10.93 -10.06 -0.52
C MET A 54 -9.93 -9.17 0.22
N GLU A 55 -10.18 -8.93 1.49
CA GLU A 55 -9.30 -8.16 2.37
C GLU A 55 -8.55 -9.12 3.30
N GLU A 56 -7.22 -9.18 3.14
CA GLU A 56 -6.36 -10.04 3.93
C GLU A 56 -4.95 -9.40 4.11
N ASN A 57 -4.09 -10.00 4.91
CA ASN A 57 -2.67 -9.64 4.94
C ASN A 57 -1.93 -10.16 3.69
N THR A 58 -0.73 -9.62 3.44
CA THR A 58 0.08 -9.94 2.25
C THR A 58 0.33 -11.45 2.08
N SER A 59 0.57 -12.20 3.17
CA SER A 59 0.87 -13.63 3.10
C SER A 59 -0.35 -14.44 2.67
N GLU A 60 -1.52 -14.16 3.21
CA GLU A 60 -2.77 -14.80 2.82
C GLU A 60 -3.19 -14.42 1.40
N LEU A 61 -3.05 -13.15 1.02
CA LEU A 61 -3.32 -12.69 -0.36
C LEU A 61 -2.43 -13.41 -1.38
N LYS A 62 -1.16 -13.61 -1.05
CA LYS A 62 -0.23 -14.37 -1.91
C LYS A 62 -0.69 -15.82 -2.08
N LEU A 63 -1.13 -16.49 -1.01
CA LEU A 63 -1.68 -17.84 -1.07
C LEU A 63 -2.95 -17.90 -1.91
N LEU A 64 -3.86 -16.96 -1.72
CA LEU A 64 -5.09 -16.83 -2.52
C LEU A 64 -4.77 -16.64 -4.01
N LEU A 65 -3.81 -15.76 -4.34
CA LEU A 65 -3.37 -15.54 -5.71
C LEU A 65 -2.76 -16.80 -6.33
N GLN A 66 -1.90 -17.49 -5.57
CA GLN A 66 -1.24 -18.72 -6.01
C GLN A 66 -2.24 -19.85 -6.28
N ASN A 67 -3.29 -19.96 -5.45
CA ASN A 67 -4.32 -20.99 -5.57
C ASN A 67 -5.49 -20.59 -6.48
N GLY A 68 -5.46 -19.39 -7.07
CA GLY A 68 -6.51 -18.88 -7.96
C GLY A 68 -7.78 -18.45 -7.24
N GLY A 69 -7.72 -18.20 -5.94
CA GLY A 69 -8.82 -17.65 -5.14
C GLY A 69 -9.09 -16.18 -5.42
N ILE A 70 -8.07 -15.45 -5.89
CA ILE A 70 -8.17 -14.08 -6.41
C ILE A 70 -7.56 -14.00 -7.80
N ASP A 71 -8.02 -13.07 -8.62
CA ASP A 71 -7.54 -12.84 -9.97
C ASP A 71 -6.42 -11.80 -10.02
N LEU A 72 -6.60 -10.69 -9.30
CA LEU A 72 -5.63 -9.60 -9.17
C LEU A 72 -5.42 -9.27 -7.68
N MET A 73 -4.16 -9.12 -7.29
CA MET A 73 -3.75 -8.65 -5.97
C MET A 73 -3.07 -7.30 -6.10
N ILE A 74 -3.46 -6.32 -5.28
CA ILE A 74 -2.70 -5.07 -5.15
C ILE A 74 -1.84 -5.11 -3.90
N ASP A 75 -0.52 -4.87 -4.06
CA ASP A 75 0.43 -4.85 -2.93
C ASP A 75 1.71 -4.08 -3.32
N ASN A 76 2.48 -3.69 -2.31
CA ASN A 76 3.78 -3.04 -2.44
C ASN A 76 4.97 -4.00 -2.19
N CYS A 77 4.72 -5.25 -1.81
CA CYS A 77 5.75 -6.27 -1.69
C CYS A 77 6.30 -6.68 -3.07
N GLN A 78 7.49 -7.26 -3.08
CA GLN A 78 8.03 -7.89 -4.28
C GLN A 78 7.73 -9.38 -4.26
N LEU A 79 6.93 -9.85 -5.21
CA LEU A 79 6.64 -11.27 -5.42
C LEU A 79 7.66 -11.90 -6.39
N ASP A 80 7.77 -13.23 -6.33
CA ASP A 80 8.62 -14.01 -7.23
C ASP A 80 8.09 -13.92 -8.67
N LYS A 81 8.89 -13.35 -9.55
CA LYS A 81 8.59 -13.16 -10.98
C LYS A 81 8.45 -14.47 -11.76
N THR A 82 8.92 -15.59 -11.21
CA THR A 82 8.72 -16.92 -11.83
C THR A 82 7.31 -17.46 -11.60
N ALA A 83 6.65 -17.03 -10.51
CA ALA A 83 5.32 -17.46 -10.14
C ALA A 83 4.22 -16.43 -10.45
N PHE A 84 4.59 -15.15 -10.50
CA PHE A 84 3.64 -14.05 -10.64
C PHE A 84 4.11 -13.00 -11.65
N ASP A 85 3.22 -12.60 -12.53
CA ASP A 85 3.36 -11.39 -13.34
C ASP A 85 2.86 -10.17 -12.60
N SER A 86 3.28 -8.98 -13.03
CA SER A 86 2.87 -7.74 -12.39
C SER A 86 2.85 -6.56 -13.34
N ARG A 87 2.04 -5.56 -12.97
CA ARG A 87 2.04 -4.22 -13.57
C ARG A 87 2.19 -3.18 -12.46
N VAL A 88 3.12 -2.24 -12.65
CA VAL A 88 3.23 -1.09 -11.74
C VAL A 88 1.95 -0.26 -11.84
N TYR A 89 1.37 0.04 -10.69
CA TYR A 89 0.23 0.94 -10.58
C TYR A 89 0.72 2.37 -10.36
N ARG A 90 1.44 2.61 -9.27
CA ARG A 90 2.04 3.91 -8.94
C ARG A 90 3.24 3.76 -8.00
N THR A 91 3.99 4.83 -7.85
CA THR A 91 5.03 4.94 -6.82
C THR A 91 4.42 5.49 -5.54
N GLU A 92 4.89 5.01 -4.39
CA GLU A 92 4.57 5.56 -3.07
C GLU A 92 5.85 5.74 -2.24
N TYR A 93 5.75 6.58 -1.20
CA TYR A 93 6.86 6.95 -0.36
C TYR A 93 6.55 6.69 1.11
N LEU A 94 7.53 6.16 1.85
CA LEU A 94 7.45 6.02 3.29
C LEU A 94 7.86 7.33 3.96
N LEU A 95 7.06 7.73 4.93
CA LEU A 95 7.28 8.84 5.84
C LEU A 95 7.32 8.32 7.28
N LEU A 96 7.93 9.08 8.17
CA LEU A 96 7.83 8.83 9.59
C LEU A 96 6.63 9.59 10.14
N ALA A 97 5.68 8.86 10.75
CA ALA A 97 4.57 9.43 11.49
C ALA A 97 4.89 9.38 12.98
N VAL A 98 4.84 10.53 13.64
CA VAL A 98 5.29 10.72 15.04
C VAL A 98 4.16 11.32 15.83
N PRO A 99 3.83 10.77 17.04
CA PRO A 99 2.85 11.40 17.92
C PRO A 99 3.21 12.86 18.22
N ALA A 100 2.27 13.78 18.00
CA ALA A 100 2.49 15.22 18.17
C ALA A 100 2.95 15.62 19.58
N ALA A 101 2.57 14.81 20.58
CA ALA A 101 2.90 15.07 22.01
C ALA A 101 4.34 14.73 22.38
N LEU A 102 5.13 14.05 21.55
CA LEU A 102 6.51 13.69 21.87
C LEU A 102 7.42 14.92 21.83
N ASP A 103 8.27 15.08 22.87
CA ASP A 103 9.17 16.23 22.99
C ASP A 103 10.20 16.34 21.87
N VAL A 104 10.59 15.23 21.26
CA VAL A 104 11.47 15.19 20.09
C VAL A 104 10.99 16.07 18.94
N ASN A 105 9.68 16.28 18.83
CA ASN A 105 9.09 17.15 17.79
C ASN A 105 9.53 18.62 17.91
N ARG A 106 9.86 19.11 19.12
CA ARG A 106 10.37 20.48 19.29
C ARG A 106 11.77 20.64 18.68
N GLU A 107 12.62 19.63 18.86
CA GLU A 107 13.97 19.62 18.30
C GLU A 107 13.96 19.39 16.78
N ALA A 108 12.99 18.61 16.29
CA ALA A 108 12.82 18.27 14.89
C ALA A 108 11.87 19.22 14.12
N ALA A 109 11.39 20.30 14.75
CA ALA A 109 10.32 21.16 14.22
C ALA A 109 10.56 21.63 12.78
N ARG A 110 11.81 21.99 12.43
CA ARG A 110 12.19 22.48 11.09
C ARG A 110 12.06 21.43 9.97
N TYR A 111 11.93 20.15 10.33
CA TYR A 111 11.80 19.04 9.39
C TYR A 111 10.36 18.53 9.26
N GLN A 112 9.43 19.09 10.04
CA GLN A 112 8.02 18.69 9.95
C GLN A 112 7.45 19.04 8.58
N ILE A 113 6.72 18.11 8.00
CA ILE A 113 6.09 18.27 6.70
C ILE A 113 4.61 18.58 6.91
N PRO A 114 4.09 19.73 6.43
CA PRO A 114 2.66 20.01 6.38
C PRO A 114 1.92 18.95 5.56
N LEU A 115 0.69 18.65 5.95
CA LEU A 115 -0.14 17.65 5.28
C LEU A 115 -0.38 18.00 3.80
N GLU A 116 -0.53 19.29 3.49
CA GLU A 116 -0.71 19.82 2.13
C GLU A 116 0.44 19.41 1.21
N MET A 117 1.68 19.46 1.70
CA MET A 117 2.85 19.06 0.94
C MET A 117 2.89 17.55 0.66
N ILE A 118 2.26 16.74 1.51
CA ILE A 118 2.12 15.29 1.27
C ILE A 118 1.05 15.06 0.21
N HIS A 119 -0.06 15.81 0.25
CA HIS A 119 -1.16 15.69 -0.70
C HIS A 119 -0.73 16.05 -2.13
N ASP A 120 -0.05 17.16 -2.32
CA ASP A 120 0.40 17.65 -3.63
C ASP A 120 1.73 17.04 -4.10
N GLY A 121 2.44 16.31 -3.22
CA GLY A 121 3.72 15.68 -3.51
C GLY A 121 4.94 16.60 -3.41
N SER A 122 4.78 17.89 -3.05
CA SER A 122 5.88 18.84 -2.96
C SER A 122 6.90 18.51 -1.85
N PHE A 123 6.54 17.66 -0.89
CA PHE A 123 7.50 17.12 0.09
C PHE A 123 8.68 16.37 -0.56
N LEU A 124 8.55 15.95 -1.82
CA LEU A 124 9.60 15.28 -2.59
C LEU A 124 10.65 16.23 -3.13
N ASP A 125 10.37 17.53 -3.13
CA ASP A 125 11.32 18.53 -3.59
C ASP A 125 12.67 18.39 -2.85
N SER A 126 13.77 18.62 -3.57
CA SER A 126 15.13 18.49 -3.05
C SER A 126 15.46 19.54 -1.99
N SER A 127 14.73 20.67 -1.96
CA SER A 127 14.86 21.71 -0.93
C SER A 127 14.32 21.27 0.43
N ILE A 128 13.43 20.28 0.47
CA ILE A 128 12.86 19.74 1.71
C ILE A 128 13.82 18.70 2.30
N ALA A 129 14.53 19.11 3.34
CA ALA A 129 15.50 18.23 3.99
C ALA A 129 14.84 17.07 4.71
N PRO A 130 15.34 15.84 4.58
CA PRO A 130 14.90 14.71 5.39
C PRO A 130 15.28 14.92 6.86
N VAL A 131 14.50 14.32 7.77
CA VAL A 131 14.81 14.40 9.19
C VAL A 131 15.98 13.48 9.54
N PRO A 132 16.96 13.93 10.38
CA PRO A 132 17.98 13.05 10.95
C PRO A 132 17.30 12.03 11.87
N LEU A 133 17.29 10.75 11.44
CA LEU A 133 16.49 9.70 12.08
C LEU A 133 17.02 9.34 13.49
N GLU A 134 18.29 9.63 13.77
CA GLU A 134 18.95 9.43 15.06
C GLU A 134 18.26 10.16 16.22
N ARG A 135 17.55 11.25 15.93
CA ARG A 135 16.75 12.00 16.92
C ARG A 135 15.67 11.15 17.57
N PHE A 136 15.19 10.14 16.86
CA PHE A 136 14.11 9.26 17.30
C PHE A 136 14.62 7.93 17.88
N SER A 137 15.91 7.79 18.13
CA SER A 137 16.52 6.53 18.59
C SER A 137 16.02 6.06 19.96
N GLY A 138 15.59 6.99 20.84
CA GLY A 138 15.06 6.68 22.16
C GLY A 138 13.54 6.54 22.22
N GLU A 139 12.85 6.71 21.10
CA GLU A 139 11.40 6.71 21.08
C GLU A 139 10.82 5.31 20.83
N PRO A 140 9.59 5.03 21.31
CA PRO A 140 8.93 3.76 21.05
C PRO A 140 8.44 3.66 19.61
N TYR A 141 8.59 2.48 19.00
CA TYR A 141 8.14 2.20 17.63
C TYR A 141 6.96 1.23 17.59
N ILE A 142 6.08 1.49 16.61
CA ILE A 142 5.02 0.58 16.20
C ILE A 142 5.44 0.03 14.84
N MET A 143 5.59 -1.27 14.75
CA MET A 143 6.10 -1.92 13.55
C MET A 143 5.07 -2.88 12.98
N LEU A 144 5.18 -3.15 11.68
CA LEU A 144 4.44 -4.25 11.08
C LEU A 144 5.17 -5.58 11.31
N LYS A 145 4.49 -6.70 11.09
CA LYS A 145 5.09 -8.04 11.21
C LYS A 145 6.23 -8.25 10.19
N PRO A 146 7.20 -9.16 10.47
CA PRO A 146 8.43 -9.29 9.68
C PRO A 146 8.26 -9.62 8.19
N ASP A 147 7.16 -10.26 7.79
CA ASP A 147 6.84 -10.59 6.41
C ASP A 147 6.40 -9.38 5.57
N ASN A 148 5.97 -8.30 6.21
CA ASN A 148 5.50 -7.08 5.55
C ASN A 148 6.66 -6.26 4.94
N ASP A 149 6.49 -5.71 3.73
CA ASP A 149 7.52 -4.90 3.06
C ASP A 149 7.86 -3.61 3.81
N THR A 150 6.88 -2.93 4.41
CA THR A 150 7.13 -1.75 5.24
C THR A 150 8.06 -2.07 6.42
N ARG A 151 7.86 -3.22 7.09
CA ARG A 151 8.73 -3.68 8.17
C ARG A 151 10.15 -3.93 7.67
N LYS A 152 10.30 -4.66 6.56
CA LYS A 152 11.62 -4.97 5.98
C LYS A 152 12.40 -3.72 5.64
N ARG A 153 11.73 -2.70 5.11
CA ARG A 153 12.33 -1.38 4.81
C ARG A 153 12.66 -0.62 6.06
N ALA A 154 11.72 -0.51 7.00
CA ALA A 154 11.91 0.20 8.26
C ALA A 154 13.13 -0.33 9.04
N VAL A 155 13.27 -1.66 9.14
CA VAL A 155 14.44 -2.28 9.80
C VAL A 155 15.75 -1.91 9.10
N LYS A 156 15.78 -1.94 7.76
CA LYS A 156 16.99 -1.56 6.99
C LYS A 156 17.30 -0.06 7.13
N ILE A 157 16.29 0.79 7.12
CA ILE A 157 16.44 2.24 7.31
C ILE A 157 17.02 2.51 8.71
N LEU A 158 16.41 1.96 9.75
CA LEU A 158 16.88 2.13 11.14
C LEU A 158 18.30 1.58 11.35
N ALA A 159 18.60 0.40 10.80
CA ALA A 159 19.93 -0.19 10.86
C ALA A 159 21.00 0.68 10.15
N GLY A 160 20.66 1.33 9.04
CA GLY A 160 21.54 2.28 8.35
C GLY A 160 21.91 3.51 9.18
N HIS A 161 21.10 3.84 10.20
CA HIS A 161 21.33 4.91 11.17
C HIS A 161 21.79 4.41 12.54
N ASN A 162 22.17 3.12 12.66
CA ASN A 162 22.57 2.46 13.91
C ASN A 162 21.51 2.52 15.02
N ILE A 163 20.22 2.50 14.64
CA ILE A 163 19.09 2.54 15.57
C ILE A 163 18.53 1.14 15.75
N THR A 164 18.49 0.68 17.00
CA THR A 164 17.74 -0.51 17.41
C THR A 164 16.39 -0.03 17.98
N PRO A 165 15.25 -0.29 17.31
CA PRO A 165 13.96 0.22 17.75
C PRO A 165 13.48 -0.49 19.03
N ASP A 166 12.94 0.29 19.96
CA ASP A 166 12.09 -0.22 21.05
C ASP A 166 10.68 -0.50 20.47
N ILE A 167 10.38 -1.76 20.16
CA ILE A 167 9.14 -2.14 19.48
C ILE A 167 8.06 -2.41 20.51
N ARG A 168 7.06 -1.54 20.62
CA ARG A 168 5.92 -1.71 21.51
C ARG A 168 4.80 -2.56 20.94
N PHE A 169 4.57 -2.47 19.63
CA PHE A 169 3.51 -3.23 18.95
C PHE A 169 4.03 -3.79 17.64
N GLU A 170 3.64 -5.03 17.34
CA GLU A 170 3.80 -5.66 16.03
C GLU A 170 2.42 -5.98 15.44
N LEU A 171 2.11 -5.42 14.27
CA LEU A 171 0.77 -5.40 13.69
C LEU A 171 0.78 -5.94 12.25
N ASP A 172 -0.38 -6.38 11.79
CA ASP A 172 -0.55 -6.84 10.40
C ASP A 172 -0.79 -5.68 9.43
N GLN A 173 -1.52 -4.63 9.86
CA GLN A 173 -2.05 -3.61 8.97
C GLN A 173 -1.50 -2.21 9.27
N GLN A 174 -1.10 -1.50 8.20
CA GLN A 174 -0.54 -0.15 8.30
C GLN A 174 -1.57 0.87 8.83
N LEU A 175 -2.86 0.71 8.49
CA LEU A 175 -3.92 1.58 8.99
C LEU A 175 -4.06 1.49 10.52
N THR A 176 -3.97 0.28 11.08
CA THR A 176 -3.98 0.07 12.54
C THR A 176 -2.75 0.70 13.19
N SER A 177 -1.57 0.54 12.59
CA SER A 177 -0.33 1.17 13.05
C SER A 177 -0.46 2.69 13.12
N TYR A 178 -1.01 3.30 12.06
CA TYR A 178 -1.27 4.74 12.00
C TYR A 178 -2.21 5.21 13.12
N ASN A 179 -3.33 4.53 13.33
CA ASN A 179 -4.30 4.90 14.37
C ASN A 179 -3.70 4.82 15.79
N ILE A 180 -2.85 3.83 16.05
CA ILE A 180 -2.12 3.71 17.32
C ILE A 180 -1.10 4.84 17.48
N THR A 181 -0.42 5.25 16.40
CA THR A 181 0.46 6.43 16.39
C THR A 181 -0.31 7.71 16.70
N CYS A 182 -1.47 7.91 16.07
CA CYS A 182 -2.35 9.05 16.36
C CYS A 182 -2.81 9.10 17.82
N SER A 183 -2.92 7.94 18.48
CA SER A 183 -3.24 7.83 19.91
C SER A 183 -2.04 8.05 20.84
N GLY A 184 -0.87 8.42 20.31
CA GLY A 184 0.30 8.80 21.11
C GLY A 184 1.20 7.65 21.57
N MET A 185 0.99 6.41 21.08
CA MET A 185 1.64 5.23 21.64
C MET A 185 3.00 4.87 21.03
N GLY A 186 3.42 5.54 19.96
CA GLY A 186 4.73 5.32 19.32
C GLY A 186 4.79 5.79 17.89
N ILE A 187 6.00 5.76 17.34
CA ILE A 187 6.35 6.19 15.98
C ILE A 187 6.10 5.06 15.00
N SER A 188 5.61 5.36 13.80
CA SER A 188 5.44 4.37 12.73
C SER A 188 5.92 4.86 11.37
N PHE A 189 6.30 3.90 10.52
CA PHE A 189 6.59 4.10 9.10
C PHE A 189 5.31 3.96 8.30
N ILE A 190 4.86 5.05 7.68
CA ILE A 190 3.55 5.14 7.01
C ILE A 190 3.76 5.58 5.57
N SER A 191 3.00 5.01 4.62
CA SER A 191 3.05 5.47 3.23
C SER A 191 2.28 6.77 3.02
N ASP A 192 2.76 7.61 2.10
CA ASP A 192 2.04 8.78 1.62
C ASP A 192 0.67 8.40 1.04
N THR A 193 0.56 7.20 0.46
CA THR A 193 -0.72 6.63 0.01
C THR A 193 -1.75 6.59 1.13
N LEU A 194 -1.38 6.15 2.35
CA LEU A 194 -2.29 6.13 3.48
C LEU A 194 -2.60 7.54 3.95
N ILE A 195 -1.58 8.38 4.12
CA ILE A 195 -1.74 9.75 4.65
C ILE A 195 -2.68 10.58 3.78
N LYS A 196 -2.62 10.41 2.46
CA LYS A 196 -3.50 11.09 1.49
C LYS A 196 -4.97 10.67 1.58
N GLN A 197 -5.28 9.55 2.20
CA GLN A 197 -6.63 8.98 2.24
C GLN A 197 -7.31 9.15 3.59
N VAL A 198 -6.54 9.20 4.67
CA VAL A 198 -7.12 9.35 6.02
C VAL A 198 -7.45 10.81 6.33
N PRO A 199 -8.48 11.07 7.15
CA PRO A 199 -8.75 12.41 7.64
C PRO A 199 -7.57 12.99 8.42
N PHE A 200 -7.41 14.32 8.37
CA PHE A 200 -6.44 15.02 9.21
C PHE A 200 -6.60 14.64 10.69
N HIS A 201 -5.48 14.33 11.34
CA HIS A 201 -5.45 14.03 12.77
C HIS A 201 -4.43 14.94 13.48
N PRO A 202 -4.85 15.78 14.45
CA PRO A 202 -3.94 16.72 15.12
C PRO A 202 -2.91 16.05 16.04
N GLY A 203 -3.11 14.79 16.35
CA GLY A 203 -2.23 13.99 17.24
C GLY A 203 -0.99 13.42 16.55
N VAL A 204 -0.75 13.74 15.28
CA VAL A 204 0.38 13.19 14.52
C VAL A 204 1.06 14.27 13.68
N VAL A 205 2.38 14.21 13.58
CA VAL A 205 3.22 15.01 12.67
C VAL A 205 4.03 14.09 11.77
N TYR A 206 4.43 14.59 10.61
CA TYR A 206 5.09 13.80 9.58
C TYR A 206 6.47 14.32 9.27
N TYR A 207 7.38 13.42 8.91
CA TYR A 207 8.75 13.73 8.52
C TYR A 207 9.15 12.97 7.26
N LYS A 208 9.86 13.66 6.37
CA LYS A 208 10.51 13.07 5.20
C LYS A 208 11.69 12.22 5.65
N LEU A 209 11.79 11.02 5.12
CA LEU A 209 12.92 10.11 5.30
C LEU A 209 13.88 10.21 4.12
N ASP A 210 15.15 9.86 4.34
CA ASP A 210 16.18 9.83 3.30
C ASP A 210 16.36 8.43 2.70
N GLY A 211 16.89 8.41 1.49
CA GLY A 211 17.35 7.21 0.81
C GLY A 211 16.31 6.47 -0.03
N SER A 212 16.82 5.63 -0.92
CA SER A 212 16.01 4.88 -1.90
C SER A 212 15.09 3.83 -1.29
N LEU A 213 15.35 3.42 -0.04
CA LEU A 213 14.47 2.49 0.68
C LEU A 213 13.11 3.09 1.02
N CYS A 214 13.00 4.43 1.04
CA CYS A 214 11.74 5.13 1.32
C CYS A 214 10.82 5.17 0.11
N GLN A 215 11.34 4.96 -1.09
CA GLN A 215 10.55 4.89 -2.32
C GLN A 215 10.28 3.44 -2.71
N ARG A 216 9.04 3.14 -3.13
CA ARG A 216 8.66 1.83 -3.65
C ARG A 216 7.49 1.94 -4.62
N ASN A 217 7.30 0.90 -5.42
CA ASN A 217 6.16 0.80 -6.31
C ASN A 217 5.04 -0.02 -5.66
N LEU A 218 3.83 0.34 -6.01
CA LEU A 218 2.61 -0.40 -5.79
C LEU A 218 2.29 -1.16 -7.08
N TYR A 219 1.99 -2.44 -6.97
CA TYR A 219 1.78 -3.32 -8.10
C TYR A 219 0.41 -3.97 -8.06
N PHE A 220 -0.15 -4.23 -9.24
CA PHE A 220 -1.13 -5.28 -9.43
C PHE A 220 -0.39 -6.55 -9.86
N TYR A 221 -0.67 -7.66 -9.17
CA TYR A 221 -0.10 -8.98 -9.41
C TYR A 221 -1.17 -9.96 -9.88
N TRP A 222 -0.77 -10.92 -10.72
CA TRP A 222 -1.56 -12.07 -11.11
C TRP A 222 -0.66 -13.30 -11.25
N LYS A 223 -1.25 -14.49 -11.22
CA LYS A 223 -0.50 -15.76 -11.31
C LYS A 223 -0.02 -15.99 -12.74
N ASN A 224 1.26 -16.32 -12.93
CA ASN A 224 1.82 -16.73 -14.21
C ASN A 224 1.14 -18.00 -14.74
N GLY A 225 0.99 -18.09 -16.07
CA GLY A 225 0.44 -19.26 -16.73
C GLY A 225 -1.06 -19.44 -16.54
N ARG A 226 -1.73 -18.58 -15.79
CA ARG A 226 -3.19 -18.52 -15.69
C ARG A 226 -3.78 -17.74 -16.87
N TYR A 227 -5.00 -18.11 -17.28
CA TYR A 227 -5.74 -17.33 -18.27
C TYR A 227 -5.93 -15.90 -17.78
N PHE A 228 -5.42 -14.96 -18.56
CA PHE A 228 -5.55 -13.52 -18.30
C PHE A 228 -6.83 -13.03 -18.96
N SER A 229 -7.89 -12.87 -18.17
CA SER A 229 -9.21 -12.54 -18.67
C SER A 229 -9.31 -11.08 -19.13
N ARG A 230 -10.27 -10.84 -20.03
CA ARG A 230 -10.59 -9.48 -20.47
C ARG A 230 -11.05 -8.59 -19.31
N ALA A 231 -11.72 -9.15 -18.29
CA ALA A 231 -12.09 -8.41 -17.09
C ALA A 231 -10.86 -7.90 -16.32
N MET A 232 -9.81 -8.72 -16.20
CA MET A 232 -8.53 -8.31 -15.60
C MET A 232 -7.86 -7.22 -16.44
N GLU A 233 -7.83 -7.38 -17.76
CA GLU A 233 -7.23 -6.41 -18.68
C GLU A 233 -7.92 -5.04 -18.59
N GLU A 234 -9.25 -5.00 -18.67
CA GLU A 234 -10.02 -3.75 -18.60
C GLU A 234 -9.90 -3.08 -17.22
N PHE A 235 -9.88 -3.87 -16.14
CA PHE A 235 -9.64 -3.32 -14.82
C PHE A 235 -8.26 -2.67 -14.71
N LEU A 236 -7.20 -3.31 -15.21
CA LEU A 236 -5.86 -2.76 -15.23
C LEU A 236 -5.71 -1.54 -16.16
N ASN A 237 -6.52 -1.45 -17.24
CA ASN A 237 -6.56 -0.27 -18.09
C ASN A 237 -7.18 0.93 -17.38
N ILE A 238 -8.27 0.71 -16.62
CA ILE A 238 -8.88 1.74 -15.75
C ILE A 238 -7.87 2.21 -14.69
N ALA A 239 -7.20 1.26 -14.00
CA ALA A 239 -6.18 1.58 -13.01
C ALA A 239 -5.02 2.40 -13.60
N LYS A 240 -4.59 2.12 -14.83
CA LYS A 240 -3.57 2.91 -15.52
C LYS A 240 -4.02 4.36 -15.80
N GLY A 241 -5.29 4.57 -16.06
CA GLY A 241 -5.87 5.91 -16.24
C GLY A 241 -5.87 6.72 -14.96
N ASP A 242 -6.17 6.07 -13.84
CA ASP A 242 -6.19 6.67 -12.49
C ASP A 242 -4.77 7.00 -11.97
N ALA A 243 -3.78 6.22 -12.35
CA ALA A 243 -2.39 6.38 -11.89
C ALA A 243 -1.65 7.60 -12.49
N LYS A 244 -2.26 8.34 -13.42
CA LYS A 244 -1.65 9.58 -13.94
C LYS A 244 -1.72 10.66 -12.87
N PRO A 245 -0.60 11.32 -12.54
CA PRO A 245 -0.62 12.51 -11.68
C PRO A 245 -1.55 13.56 -12.30
N ALA A 246 -2.39 14.17 -11.47
CA ALA A 246 -3.22 15.31 -11.86
C ALA A 246 -2.33 16.51 -12.22
#